data_2958f77e4c7ba2985934a163740f0c76
#
_entry.id   2958f77e4c7ba2985934a163740f0c76
#
_cell.length_a   1.000
_cell.length_b   1.000
_cell.length_c   1.000
_cell.angle_alpha   90.00
_cell.angle_beta   90.00
_cell.angle_gamma   90.00
#
_symmetry.space_group_name_H-M   'P 1'
#
loop_
_entity.id
_entity.type
_entity.pdbx_description
1 polymer ?
#
loop_
_entity_poly.entity_id
_entity_poly.type
_entity_poly.pdbx_seq_one_letter_code
_entity_poly.pdbx_strand_id
1 'polypeptide(L)'
;MLRYFISCIFVLVVIIGSASLFFPSYWVHRYDELIARQAHVYRLDEKLVWSLIYEETYFRAWKVGAAEEVGLMQVTPAVAREWAKETGFKEFEKQTAENINEFLADPERNIQAGCWYLEKLRARYRGHAAETAMTLAAYNAGRSRVDEWTSGVDSSTIAESDFVDRIAIASTKNYVSKILGRYRSEQDRK
;
A
#
# COMPACT_ATOMS: atom_id res chain seq x y z
N MET A 1 -45.90 -23.35 -12.83
CA MET A 1 -44.98 -23.23 -11.69
C MET A 1 -43.56 -23.65 -12.04
N LEU A 2 -43.29 -24.85 -12.56
CA LEU A 2 -41.93 -25.34 -12.90
C LEU A 2 -41.18 -24.44 -13.88
N ARG A 3 -41.81 -23.89 -14.92
CA ARG A 3 -41.20 -22.99 -15.92
C ARG A 3 -40.71 -21.69 -15.29
N TYR A 4 -41.45 -21.08 -14.40
CA TYR A 4 -41.03 -19.88 -13.68
C TYR A 4 -39.88 -20.18 -12.71
N PHE A 5 -39.90 -21.32 -12.05
CA PHE A 5 -38.82 -21.77 -11.18
C PHE A 5 -37.48 -21.94 -11.95
N ILE A 6 -37.54 -22.62 -13.14
CA ILE A 6 -36.37 -22.77 -14.02
C ILE A 6 -35.85 -21.40 -14.50
N SER A 7 -36.77 -20.49 -14.90
CA SER A 7 -36.39 -19.14 -15.31
C SER A 7 -35.73 -18.35 -14.18
N CYS A 8 -36.22 -18.45 -12.95
CA CYS A 8 -35.58 -17.78 -11.80
C CYS A 8 -34.17 -18.32 -11.51
N ILE A 9 -33.99 -19.65 -11.60
CA ILE A 9 -32.65 -20.25 -11.42
C ILE A 9 -31.68 -19.75 -12.52
N PHE A 10 -32.14 -19.73 -13.78
CA PHE A 10 -31.31 -19.26 -14.89
C PHE A 10 -30.89 -17.80 -14.69
N VAL A 11 -31.81 -16.91 -14.32
CA VAL A 11 -31.54 -15.51 -14.03
C VAL A 11 -30.56 -15.40 -12.87
N LEU A 12 -30.73 -16.16 -11.80
CA LEU A 12 -29.79 -16.15 -10.67
C LEU A 12 -28.39 -16.60 -11.07
N VAL A 13 -28.26 -17.65 -11.88
CA VAL A 13 -26.96 -18.12 -12.39
C VAL A 13 -26.29 -17.07 -13.25
N VAL A 14 -27.02 -16.36 -14.12
CA VAL A 14 -26.50 -15.28 -14.95
C VAL A 14 -26.03 -14.11 -14.07
N ILE A 15 -26.79 -13.72 -13.06
CA ILE A 15 -26.40 -12.65 -12.12
C ILE A 15 -25.13 -13.03 -11.37
N ILE A 16 -25.07 -14.23 -10.79
CA ILE A 16 -23.89 -14.71 -10.06
C ILE A 16 -22.67 -14.79 -10.99
N GLY A 17 -22.85 -15.32 -12.21
CA GLY A 17 -21.80 -15.41 -13.21
C GLY A 17 -21.26 -14.03 -13.60
N SER A 18 -22.15 -13.08 -13.87
CA SER A 18 -21.77 -11.69 -14.19
C SER A 18 -21.06 -11.01 -13.01
N ALA A 19 -21.61 -11.15 -11.80
CA ALA A 19 -21.01 -10.60 -10.60
C ALA A 19 -19.60 -11.16 -10.37
N SER A 20 -19.38 -12.45 -10.58
CA SER A 20 -18.08 -13.11 -10.42
C SER A 20 -17.02 -12.60 -11.42
N LEU A 21 -17.44 -12.14 -12.59
CA LEU A 21 -16.54 -11.59 -13.62
C LEU A 21 -16.15 -10.13 -13.34
N PHE A 22 -17.09 -9.32 -12.87
CA PHE A 22 -16.89 -7.87 -12.70
C PHE A 22 -16.42 -7.48 -11.30
N PHE A 23 -16.82 -8.22 -10.27
CA PHE A 23 -16.50 -7.88 -8.89
C PHE A 23 -15.00 -7.83 -8.57
N PRO A 24 -14.14 -8.76 -9.05
CA PRO A 24 -12.71 -8.68 -8.76
C PRO A 24 -12.05 -7.41 -9.32
N SER A 25 -12.42 -7.02 -10.54
CA SER A 25 -11.91 -5.78 -11.14
C SER A 25 -12.41 -4.55 -10.39
N TYR A 26 -13.70 -4.45 -10.13
CA TYR A 26 -14.27 -3.37 -9.32
C TYR A 26 -13.60 -3.27 -7.94
N TRP A 27 -13.36 -4.42 -7.29
CA TRP A 27 -12.78 -4.46 -5.96
C TRP A 27 -11.40 -3.80 -5.89
N VAL A 28 -10.52 -4.09 -6.83
CA VAL A 28 -9.14 -3.58 -6.82
C VAL A 28 -9.00 -2.16 -7.36
N HIS A 29 -10.00 -1.67 -8.11
CA HIS A 29 -9.98 -0.34 -8.73
C HIS A 29 -10.86 0.70 -8.03
N ARG A 30 -11.58 0.32 -6.97
CA ARG A 30 -12.54 1.22 -6.30
C ARG A 30 -11.92 2.44 -5.62
N TYR A 31 -10.61 2.46 -5.43
CA TYR A 31 -9.88 3.58 -4.83
C TYR A 31 -8.91 4.27 -5.79
N ASP A 32 -8.94 3.96 -7.09
CA ASP A 32 -7.98 4.48 -8.06
C ASP A 32 -7.93 6.01 -8.09
N GLU A 33 -9.08 6.68 -8.12
CA GLU A 33 -9.15 8.15 -8.10
C GLU A 33 -8.53 8.73 -6.81
N LEU A 34 -8.76 8.09 -5.69
CA LEU A 34 -8.22 8.51 -4.40
C LEU A 34 -6.70 8.30 -4.35
N ILE A 35 -6.23 7.16 -4.85
CA ILE A 35 -4.81 6.84 -4.97
C ILE A 35 -4.12 7.85 -5.88
N ALA A 36 -4.65 8.10 -7.08
CA ALA A 36 -4.09 9.05 -8.04
C ALA A 36 -3.99 10.46 -7.44
N ARG A 37 -5.06 10.93 -6.77
CA ARG A 37 -5.07 12.25 -6.11
C ARG A 37 -3.99 12.38 -5.04
N GLN A 38 -3.87 11.40 -4.14
CA GLN A 38 -2.89 11.47 -3.06
C GLN A 38 -1.46 11.21 -3.55
N ALA A 39 -1.27 10.29 -4.49
CA ALA A 39 0.02 10.08 -5.15
C ALA A 39 0.54 11.38 -5.81
N HIS A 40 -0.33 12.11 -6.52
CA HIS A 40 0.02 13.40 -7.11
C HIS A 40 0.44 14.44 -6.06
N VAL A 41 -0.28 14.56 -4.94
CA VAL A 41 0.04 15.50 -3.84
C VAL A 41 1.45 15.24 -3.30
N TYR A 42 1.81 13.96 -3.12
CA TYR A 42 3.11 13.56 -2.58
C TYR A 42 4.16 13.22 -3.65
N ARG A 43 3.88 13.50 -4.94
CA ARG A 43 4.78 13.26 -6.07
C ARG A 43 5.26 11.81 -6.16
N LEU A 44 4.37 10.87 -5.84
CA LEU A 44 4.57 9.44 -5.98
C LEU A 44 3.99 8.96 -7.30
N ASP A 45 4.47 7.81 -7.80
CA ASP A 45 3.81 7.10 -8.88
C ASP A 45 2.57 6.38 -8.34
N GLU A 46 1.40 6.65 -8.93
CA GLU A 46 0.12 6.06 -8.52
C GLU A 46 0.13 4.54 -8.61
N LYS A 47 0.83 3.97 -9.61
CA LYS A 47 0.96 2.53 -9.80
C LYS A 47 1.80 1.87 -8.70
N LEU A 48 2.79 2.61 -8.17
CA LEU A 48 3.56 2.15 -6.99
C LEU A 48 2.67 2.11 -5.74
N VAL A 49 1.91 3.17 -5.49
CA VAL A 49 0.98 3.24 -4.34
C VAL A 49 -0.09 2.15 -4.46
N TRP A 50 -0.66 1.96 -5.64
CA TRP A 50 -1.62 0.89 -5.92
C TRP A 50 -1.03 -0.51 -5.63
N SER A 51 0.20 -0.75 -6.11
CA SER A 51 0.90 -2.04 -5.93
C SER A 51 1.22 -2.33 -4.46
N LEU A 52 1.54 -1.28 -3.68
CA LEU A 52 1.75 -1.37 -2.24
C LEU A 52 0.43 -1.73 -1.53
N ILE A 53 -0.68 -1.01 -1.79
CA ILE A 53 -1.99 -1.29 -1.19
C ILE A 53 -2.46 -2.71 -1.50
N TYR A 54 -2.20 -3.17 -2.72
CA TYR A 54 -2.52 -4.54 -3.11
C TYR A 54 -1.80 -5.56 -2.23
N GLU A 55 -0.50 -5.39 -1.98
CA GLU A 55 0.28 -6.33 -1.16
C GLU A 55 -0.05 -6.20 0.34
N GLU A 56 -0.29 -4.99 0.83
CA GLU A 56 -0.62 -4.75 2.23
C GLU A 56 -1.97 -5.36 2.62
N THR A 57 -3.00 -5.11 1.84
CA THR A 57 -4.37 -5.40 2.29
C THR A 57 -5.27 -6.03 1.25
N TYR A 58 -4.85 -6.09 -0.02
CA TYR A 58 -5.77 -6.39 -1.11
C TYR A 58 -7.01 -5.47 -1.05
N PHE A 59 -6.78 -4.17 -0.86
CA PHE A 59 -7.81 -3.12 -0.80
C PHE A 59 -8.85 -3.27 0.33
N ARG A 60 -8.51 -3.91 1.45
CA ARG A 60 -9.37 -4.02 2.64
C ARG A 60 -9.09 -2.87 3.60
N ALA A 61 -9.90 -1.82 3.53
CA ALA A 61 -9.72 -0.61 4.35
C ALA A 61 -9.86 -0.88 5.86
N TRP A 62 -10.58 -1.93 6.25
CA TRP A 62 -10.82 -2.31 7.64
C TRP A 62 -9.78 -3.25 8.24
N LYS A 63 -8.72 -3.58 7.47
CA LYS A 63 -7.70 -4.51 7.96
C LYS A 63 -6.90 -3.87 9.09
N VAL A 64 -6.75 -4.61 10.17
CA VAL A 64 -5.85 -4.32 11.29
C VAL A 64 -4.78 -5.41 11.31
N GLY A 65 -3.53 -5.04 11.35
CA GLY A 65 -2.39 -5.95 11.41
C GLY A 65 -1.94 -6.25 12.84
N ALA A 66 -0.91 -7.08 12.96
CA ALA A 66 -0.44 -7.58 14.26
C ALA A 66 0.35 -6.52 15.07
N ALA A 67 0.92 -5.51 14.40
CA ALA A 67 1.61 -4.39 15.03
C ALA A 67 0.73 -3.12 15.09
N GLU A 68 -0.59 -3.31 15.17
CA GLU A 68 -1.60 -2.24 15.23
C GLU A 68 -1.64 -1.34 13.98
N GLU A 69 -1.05 -1.78 12.87
CA GLU A 69 -1.17 -1.09 11.59
C GLU A 69 -2.59 -1.25 11.04
N VAL A 70 -3.15 -0.16 10.47
CA VAL A 70 -4.55 -0.08 10.07
C VAL A 70 -4.69 0.36 8.61
N GLY A 71 -5.71 -0.16 7.96
CA GLY A 71 -6.26 0.35 6.70
C GLY A 71 -5.45 -0.06 5.48
N LEU A 72 -5.76 0.59 4.35
CA LEU A 72 -5.28 0.24 3.01
C LEU A 72 -3.76 0.14 2.90
N MET A 73 -3.05 1.11 3.49
CA MET A 73 -1.59 1.20 3.48
C MET A 73 -0.96 0.72 4.79
N GLN A 74 -1.74 0.08 5.68
CA GLN A 74 -1.25 -0.44 6.97
C GLN A 74 -0.43 0.61 7.74
N VAL A 75 -1.06 1.76 7.97
CA VAL A 75 -0.44 2.88 8.71
C VAL A 75 -0.49 2.60 10.20
N THR A 76 0.65 2.69 10.88
CA THR A 76 0.68 2.55 12.34
C THR A 76 0.20 3.83 13.05
N PRO A 77 -0.33 3.73 14.28
CA PRO A 77 -0.67 4.90 15.08
C PRO A 77 0.50 5.88 15.28
N ALA A 78 1.74 5.37 15.33
CA ALA A 78 2.94 6.21 15.46
C ALA A 78 3.18 7.06 14.21
N VAL A 79 3.09 6.45 13.02
CA VAL A 79 3.20 7.14 11.72
C VAL A 79 2.09 8.17 11.56
N ALA A 80 0.86 7.83 11.94
CA ALA A 80 -0.26 8.75 11.86
C ALA A 80 -0.09 9.99 12.77
N ARG A 81 0.45 9.82 13.98
CA ARG A 81 0.76 10.95 14.86
C ARG A 81 1.85 11.85 14.29
N GLU A 82 2.89 11.23 13.71
CA GLU A 82 3.99 11.98 13.08
C GLU A 82 3.47 12.78 11.88
N TRP A 83 2.67 12.14 11.01
CA TRP A 83 2.01 12.79 9.88
C TRP A 83 1.15 13.98 10.32
N ALA A 84 0.28 13.78 11.30
CA ALA A 84 -0.61 14.83 11.79
C ALA A 84 0.17 16.02 12.36
N LYS A 85 1.24 15.76 13.12
CA LYS A 85 2.11 16.78 13.67
C LYS A 85 2.84 17.57 12.59
N GLU A 86 3.41 16.91 11.59
CA GLU A 86 4.20 17.57 10.54
C GLU A 86 3.32 18.31 9.53
N THR A 87 2.10 17.83 9.29
CA THR A 87 1.16 18.47 8.35
C THR A 87 0.23 19.48 9.01
N GLY A 88 0.22 19.54 10.33
CA GLY A 88 -0.70 20.41 11.10
C GLY A 88 -2.16 19.92 11.03
N PHE A 89 -2.38 18.62 10.87
CA PHE A 89 -3.72 18.03 10.75
C PHE A 89 -4.43 17.96 12.10
N LYS A 90 -5.08 19.06 12.49
CA LYS A 90 -5.67 19.26 13.82
C LYS A 90 -6.79 18.30 14.20
N GLU A 91 -7.49 17.73 13.21
CA GLU A 91 -8.55 16.75 13.51
C GLU A 91 -7.98 15.49 14.17
N PHE A 92 -6.73 15.13 13.85
CA PHE A 92 -6.07 13.98 14.45
C PHE A 92 -5.70 14.21 15.92
N GLU A 93 -5.39 15.44 16.31
CA GLU A 93 -5.05 15.79 17.70
C GLU A 93 -6.20 15.50 18.68
N LYS A 94 -7.44 15.44 18.15
CA LYS A 94 -8.64 15.13 18.92
C LYS A 94 -8.91 13.63 19.06
N GLN A 95 -8.15 12.80 18.36
CA GLN A 95 -8.35 11.35 18.40
C GLN A 95 -7.72 10.77 19.66
N THR A 96 -8.52 10.03 20.41
CA THR A 96 -8.03 9.21 21.53
C THR A 96 -7.38 7.93 20.97
N ALA A 97 -6.62 7.23 21.81
CA ALA A 97 -6.05 5.93 21.43
C ALA A 97 -7.13 4.92 20.99
N GLU A 98 -8.34 5.04 21.54
CA GLU A 98 -9.48 4.16 21.21
C GLU A 98 -10.05 4.43 19.80
N ASN A 99 -10.02 5.67 19.33
CA ASN A 99 -10.62 6.10 18.08
C ASN A 99 -9.63 6.09 16.90
N ILE A 100 -8.34 5.88 17.17
CA ILE A 100 -7.31 5.99 16.13
C ILE A 100 -7.48 4.94 15.02
N ASN A 101 -7.95 3.76 15.37
CA ASN A 101 -8.18 2.69 14.41
C ASN A 101 -9.36 3.03 13.47
N GLU A 102 -10.44 3.58 14.01
CA GLU A 102 -11.58 4.03 13.20
C GLU A 102 -11.17 5.18 12.28
N PHE A 103 -10.40 6.14 12.80
CA PHE A 103 -9.86 7.25 12.03
C PHE A 103 -8.98 6.76 10.86
N LEU A 104 -8.10 5.78 11.12
CA LEU A 104 -7.21 5.21 10.10
C LEU A 104 -7.89 4.19 9.18
N ALA A 105 -9.05 3.66 9.52
CA ALA A 105 -9.84 2.82 8.64
C ALA A 105 -10.54 3.62 7.51
N ASP A 106 -10.62 4.95 7.64
CA ASP A 106 -11.08 5.83 6.56
C ASP A 106 -10.10 5.79 5.39
N PRO A 107 -10.55 5.41 4.16
CA PRO A 107 -9.66 5.25 3.02
C PRO A 107 -8.84 6.48 2.66
N GLU A 108 -9.47 7.67 2.71
CA GLU A 108 -8.81 8.91 2.30
C GLU A 108 -7.71 9.29 3.28
N ARG A 109 -7.99 9.27 4.57
CA ARG A 109 -7.02 9.56 5.63
C ARG A 109 -5.87 8.57 5.65
N ASN A 110 -6.19 7.30 5.43
CA ASN A 110 -5.19 6.23 5.39
C ASN A 110 -4.22 6.39 4.23
N ILE A 111 -4.74 6.59 3.00
CA ILE A 111 -3.91 6.79 1.81
C ILE A 111 -3.12 8.09 1.94
N GLN A 112 -3.70 9.15 2.50
CA GLN A 112 -3.00 10.41 2.72
C GLN A 112 -1.80 10.24 3.67
N ALA A 113 -2.01 9.65 4.83
CA ALA A 113 -0.93 9.41 5.80
C ALA A 113 0.11 8.41 5.28
N GLY A 114 -0.33 7.35 4.59
CA GLY A 114 0.54 6.35 3.98
C GLY A 114 1.40 6.92 2.85
N CYS A 115 0.84 7.73 1.95
CA CYS A 115 1.58 8.42 0.89
C CYS A 115 2.60 9.41 1.45
N TRP A 116 2.22 10.19 2.48
CA TRP A 116 3.15 11.07 3.17
C TRP A 116 4.35 10.28 3.73
N TYR A 117 4.10 9.15 4.40
CA TYR A 117 5.18 8.33 4.96
C TYR A 117 6.04 7.70 3.88
N LEU A 118 5.45 7.18 2.81
CA LEU A 118 6.15 6.61 1.68
C LEU A 118 7.08 7.63 1.02
N GLU A 119 6.62 8.88 0.80
CA GLU A 119 7.46 9.96 0.26
C GLU A 119 8.57 10.36 1.24
N LYS A 120 8.29 10.43 2.52
CA LYS A 120 9.30 10.71 3.55
C LYS A 120 10.43 9.69 3.52
N LEU A 121 10.11 8.42 3.33
CA LEU A 121 11.10 7.35 3.16
C LEU A 121 11.83 7.46 1.81
N ARG A 122 11.09 7.70 0.73
CA ARG A 122 11.66 7.87 -0.61
C ARG A 122 12.64 9.03 -0.68
N ALA A 123 12.33 10.15 -0.03
CA ALA A 123 13.21 11.33 0.02
C ALA A 123 14.59 11.01 0.60
N ARG A 124 14.67 10.04 1.54
CA ARG A 124 15.94 9.57 2.10
C ARG A 124 16.84 8.86 1.07
N TYR A 125 16.20 8.08 0.17
CA TYR A 125 16.92 7.26 -0.81
C TYR A 125 16.92 7.87 -2.22
N ARG A 126 16.50 9.14 -2.34
CA ARG A 126 16.40 9.82 -3.64
C ARG A 126 17.74 9.84 -4.36
N GLY A 127 17.71 9.40 -5.63
CA GLY A 127 18.89 9.30 -6.47
C GLY A 127 19.73 8.04 -6.26
N HIS A 128 19.37 7.16 -5.33
CA HIS A 128 20.01 5.84 -5.24
C HIS A 128 19.54 4.94 -6.38
N ALA A 129 20.42 4.08 -6.89
CA ALA A 129 20.06 3.14 -7.96
C ALA A 129 18.94 2.15 -7.54
N ALA A 130 18.87 1.84 -6.24
CA ALA A 130 17.84 1.00 -5.65
C ALA A 130 16.76 1.80 -4.87
N GLU A 131 16.50 3.07 -5.23
CA GLU A 131 15.58 3.99 -4.52
C GLU A 131 14.25 3.32 -4.14
N THR A 132 13.56 2.73 -5.13
CA THR A 132 12.24 2.13 -4.90
C THR A 132 12.31 0.91 -3.96
N ALA A 133 13.27 0.03 -4.18
CA ALA A 133 13.44 -1.16 -3.34
C ALA A 133 13.79 -0.80 -1.89
N MET A 134 14.69 0.18 -1.68
CA MET A 134 15.05 0.68 -0.35
C MET A 134 13.88 1.34 0.35
N THR A 135 13.08 2.13 -0.38
CA THR A 135 11.87 2.76 0.15
C THR A 135 10.86 1.73 0.64
N LEU A 136 10.56 0.72 -0.17
CA LEU A 136 9.64 -0.37 0.18
C LEU A 136 10.16 -1.20 1.36
N ALA A 137 11.45 -1.50 1.38
CA ALA A 137 12.08 -2.21 2.48
C ALA A 137 12.02 -1.43 3.79
N ALA A 138 12.26 -0.10 3.74
CA ALA A 138 12.14 0.78 4.90
C ALA A 138 10.69 0.93 5.37
N TYR A 139 9.73 0.92 4.45
CA TYR A 139 8.31 0.94 4.78
C TYR A 139 7.90 -0.29 5.60
N ASN A 140 8.33 -1.46 5.17
CA ASN A 140 7.97 -2.73 5.80
C ASN A 140 8.79 -3.07 7.05
N ALA A 141 10.11 -2.88 7.03
CA ALA A 141 11.03 -3.32 8.10
C ALA A 141 11.67 -2.17 8.90
N GLY A 142 11.45 -0.92 8.48
CA GLY A 142 12.06 0.23 9.11
C GLY A 142 13.44 0.60 8.53
N ARG A 143 13.78 1.89 8.66
CA ARG A 143 15.02 2.48 8.11
C ARG A 143 16.29 1.83 8.63
N SER A 144 16.35 1.55 9.93
CA SER A 144 17.52 0.95 10.55
C SER A 144 17.93 -0.39 9.94
N ARG A 145 16.95 -1.17 9.47
CA ARG A 145 17.22 -2.43 8.77
C ARG A 145 17.83 -2.20 7.39
N VAL A 146 17.36 -1.19 6.67
CA VAL A 146 17.96 -0.81 5.36
C VAL A 146 19.41 -0.36 5.56
N ASP A 147 19.68 0.48 6.56
CA ASP A 147 21.04 0.93 6.90
C ASP A 147 21.94 -0.28 7.24
N GLU A 148 21.42 -1.29 7.96
CA GLU A 148 22.14 -2.54 8.26
C GLU A 148 22.44 -3.34 6.98
N TRP A 149 21.46 -3.52 6.09
CA TRP A 149 21.62 -4.30 4.85
C TRP A 149 22.52 -3.62 3.82
N THR A 150 22.69 -2.32 3.91
CA THR A 150 23.61 -1.56 3.04
C THR A 150 24.97 -1.30 3.69
N SER A 151 25.19 -1.79 4.90
CA SER A 151 26.48 -1.64 5.59
C SER A 151 27.62 -2.27 4.77
N GLY A 152 28.73 -1.54 4.66
CA GLY A 152 29.93 -1.99 3.95
C GLY A 152 29.88 -1.86 2.43
N VAL A 153 28.82 -1.24 1.87
CA VAL A 153 28.73 -0.92 0.43
C VAL A 153 28.31 0.53 0.23
N ASP A 154 28.62 1.08 -0.95
CA ASP A 154 28.07 2.37 -1.35
C ASP A 154 26.57 2.19 -1.68
N SER A 155 25.71 2.61 -0.77
CA SER A 155 24.28 2.48 -0.90
C SER A 155 23.70 3.28 -2.08
N SER A 156 24.42 4.30 -2.56
CA SER A 156 23.95 5.15 -3.66
C SER A 156 24.03 4.45 -5.02
N THR A 157 24.97 3.53 -5.18
CA THR A 157 25.28 2.87 -6.46
C THR A 157 24.86 1.40 -6.54
N ILE A 158 24.46 0.81 -5.41
CA ILE A 158 24.02 -0.60 -5.38
C ILE A 158 22.84 -0.84 -6.32
N ALA A 159 22.95 -1.82 -7.21
CA ALA A 159 21.86 -2.19 -8.11
C ALA A 159 20.65 -2.69 -7.32
N GLU A 160 19.44 -2.49 -7.86
CA GLU A 160 18.19 -2.89 -7.19
C GLU A 160 18.17 -4.38 -6.86
N SER A 161 18.59 -5.25 -7.81
CA SER A 161 18.70 -6.70 -7.59
C SER A 161 19.61 -7.05 -6.41
N ASP A 162 20.78 -6.41 -6.39
CA ASP A 162 21.80 -6.68 -5.38
C ASP A 162 21.35 -6.22 -3.98
N PHE A 163 20.63 -5.08 -3.91
CA PHE A 163 20.03 -4.64 -2.67
C PHE A 163 18.94 -5.62 -2.19
N VAL A 164 18.05 -6.04 -3.09
CA VAL A 164 16.98 -7.03 -2.76
C VAL A 164 17.60 -8.33 -2.24
N ASP A 165 18.73 -8.77 -2.82
CA ASP A 165 19.42 -9.96 -2.35
C ASP A 165 20.03 -9.83 -0.94
N ARG A 166 20.39 -8.63 -0.54
CA ARG A 166 20.91 -8.31 0.80
C ARG A 166 19.84 -8.25 1.89
N ILE A 167 18.55 -8.16 1.55
CA ILE A 167 17.47 -8.16 2.53
C ILE A 167 17.48 -9.49 3.31
N ALA A 168 17.92 -9.44 4.56
CA ALA A 168 18.08 -10.63 5.40
C ALA A 168 16.75 -11.19 5.93
N ILE A 169 15.70 -10.34 6.03
CA ILE A 169 14.37 -10.75 6.50
C ILE A 169 13.57 -11.29 5.31
N ALA A 170 13.33 -12.62 5.29
CA ALA A 170 12.70 -13.30 4.16
C ALA A 170 11.29 -12.73 3.82
N SER A 171 10.48 -12.36 4.83
CA SER A 171 9.17 -11.75 4.62
C SER A 171 9.28 -10.39 3.94
N THR A 172 10.24 -9.56 4.35
CA THR A 172 10.50 -8.25 3.74
C THR A 172 11.04 -8.39 2.31
N LYS A 173 11.96 -9.35 2.07
CA LYS A 173 12.46 -9.64 0.72
C LYS A 173 11.32 -10.02 -0.22
N ASN A 174 10.44 -10.92 0.22
CA ASN A 174 9.26 -11.33 -0.56
C ASN A 174 8.30 -10.15 -0.80
N TYR A 175 8.03 -9.34 0.23
CA TYR A 175 7.21 -8.13 0.14
C TYR A 175 7.74 -7.16 -0.94
N VAL A 176 9.01 -6.80 -0.86
CA VAL A 176 9.66 -5.90 -1.83
C VAL A 176 9.60 -6.47 -3.24
N SER A 177 9.97 -7.75 -3.40
CA SER A 177 9.99 -8.40 -4.71
C SER A 177 8.61 -8.46 -5.37
N LYS A 178 7.56 -8.75 -4.60
CA LYS A 178 6.18 -8.79 -5.11
C LYS A 178 5.68 -7.42 -5.55
N ILE A 179 5.95 -6.37 -4.75
CA ILE A 179 5.52 -5.02 -5.09
C ILE A 179 6.26 -4.54 -6.34
N LEU A 180 7.58 -4.72 -6.42
CA LEU A 180 8.36 -4.33 -7.60
C LEU A 180 7.89 -5.07 -8.86
N GLY A 181 7.63 -6.36 -8.77
CA GLY A 181 7.12 -7.15 -9.90
C GLY A 181 5.76 -6.65 -10.38
N ARG A 182 4.84 -6.39 -9.45
CA ARG A 182 3.51 -5.85 -9.76
C ARG A 182 3.59 -4.45 -10.33
N TYR A 183 4.37 -3.58 -9.74
CA TYR A 183 4.57 -2.19 -10.18
C TYR A 183 5.07 -2.14 -11.63
N ARG A 184 6.07 -2.96 -12.00
CA ARG A 184 6.54 -3.06 -13.39
C ARG A 184 5.45 -3.57 -14.32
N SER A 185 4.70 -4.59 -13.91
CA SER A 185 3.56 -5.11 -14.71
C SER A 185 2.48 -4.05 -14.94
N GLU A 186 2.21 -3.20 -13.95
CA GLU A 186 1.25 -2.09 -14.10
C GLU A 186 1.81 -0.97 -15.00
N GLN A 187 3.12 -0.72 -14.99
CA GLN A 187 3.73 0.24 -15.92
C GLN A 187 3.61 -0.19 -17.38
N ASP A 188 3.68 -1.49 -17.67
CA ASP A 188 3.57 -2.05 -19.02
C ASP A 188 2.12 -2.08 -19.54
N ARG A 189 1.12 -1.95 -18.66
CA ARG A 189 -0.29 -1.80 -19.05
C ARG A 189 -0.53 -0.40 -19.57
N LYS A 190 -0.73 -0.32 -20.91
CA LYS A 190 -1.13 0.91 -21.62
C LYS A 190 -2.62 1.16 -21.53
#